data_6fecf4c5bd2971752c5110ddf1732eb9
#
_entry.id   6fecf4c5bd2971752c5110ddf1732eb9
#
_cell.length_a   1.000
_cell.length_b   1.000
_cell.length_c   1.000
_cell.angle_alpha   90.00
_cell.angle_beta   90.00
_cell.angle_gamma   90.00
#
_symmetry.space_group_name_H-M   'P 1'
#
loop_
_entity.id
_entity.type
_entity.pdbx_description
1 polymer ?
#
loop_
_entity_poly.entity_id
_entity_poly.type
_entity_poly.pdbx_seq_one_letter_code
_entity_poly.pdbx_strand_id
1 'polypeptide(L)'
;IYKHYVDQLLAEGKAYIAFDTPEALNAARESIANFQYDASTRGQMENSLTLSAEEVEARIARGDQYVVRFKIEPGEDVHVDDLIRGDVVINSSILDDKVLYKSADQLPTYHLANIVDDHLMEITHVIRGEEWLPSAPLHVLLYRAFGWTDTMPRFAHLPLLLKPTGNGKLSKRDGDKLGFPVFPLEWHAPDGTVSSGYRESGYLPQAVVNFLALLGWNPGDDQEIMSMDELIAKFDLTKCSKAGAKFDYVKGWWFNREYLLATPAIELAPALVEVLAQHNITTTPERAAAVIDMLKTKNVEYVDAQSGQTKKRNVSFVSDLWPLCDFCFVAPT
;
A
#
# COMPACT_ATOMS: atom_id res chain seq x y z
N ILE A 1 10.29 -14.07 -20.60
CA ILE A 1 10.83 -14.48 -19.28
C ILE A 1 9.83 -15.40 -18.59
N TYR A 2 8.64 -14.97 -18.17
CA TYR A 2 7.70 -15.75 -17.36
C TYR A 2 7.25 -17.06 -17.99
N LYS A 3 7.02 -17.09 -19.32
CA LYS A 3 6.62 -18.31 -20.05
C LYS A 3 7.62 -19.46 -19.86
N HIS A 4 8.91 -19.14 -19.79
CA HIS A 4 9.96 -20.15 -19.54
C HIS A 4 9.74 -20.86 -18.19
N TYR A 5 9.45 -20.10 -17.13
CA TYR A 5 9.20 -20.66 -15.81
C TYR A 5 7.87 -21.39 -15.70
N VAL A 6 6.86 -20.93 -16.46
CA VAL A 6 5.59 -21.68 -16.61
C VAL A 6 5.84 -23.04 -17.24
N ASP A 7 6.64 -23.09 -18.32
CA ASP A 7 6.96 -24.33 -19.02
C ASP A 7 7.75 -25.29 -18.15
N GLN A 8 8.65 -24.77 -17.31
CA GLN A 8 9.37 -25.57 -16.31
C GLN A 8 8.38 -26.26 -15.34
N LEU A 9 7.46 -25.50 -14.73
CA LEU A 9 6.48 -26.06 -13.79
C LEU A 9 5.56 -27.08 -14.45
N LEU A 10 5.17 -26.87 -15.72
CA LEU A 10 4.39 -27.83 -16.51
C LEU A 10 5.17 -29.12 -16.76
N ALA A 11 6.43 -29.00 -17.19
CA ALA A 11 7.28 -30.13 -17.47
C ALA A 11 7.58 -30.99 -16.22
N GLU A 12 7.66 -30.35 -15.06
CA GLU A 12 7.88 -31.00 -13.76
C GLU A 12 6.57 -31.51 -13.11
N GLY A 13 5.41 -31.32 -13.76
CA GLY A 13 4.10 -31.74 -13.25
C GLY A 13 3.64 -30.96 -12.02
N LYS A 14 4.25 -29.79 -11.75
CA LYS A 14 3.92 -28.89 -10.64
C LYS A 14 2.88 -27.84 -11.02
N ALA A 15 2.53 -27.75 -12.29
CA ALA A 15 1.44 -26.95 -12.83
C ALA A 15 0.69 -27.74 -13.90
N TYR A 16 -0.48 -27.27 -14.26
CA TYR A 16 -1.31 -27.89 -15.29
C TYR A 16 -2.11 -26.84 -16.07
N ILE A 17 -2.51 -27.21 -17.29
CA ILE A 17 -3.30 -26.36 -18.19
C ILE A 17 -4.79 -26.56 -17.87
N ALA A 18 -5.56 -25.49 -17.76
CA ALA A 18 -7.00 -25.52 -17.55
C ALA A 18 -7.72 -24.71 -18.62
N PHE A 19 -8.78 -25.28 -19.20
CA PHE A 19 -9.56 -24.74 -20.30
C PHE A 19 -10.94 -24.23 -19.88
N ASP A 20 -11.26 -24.29 -18.59
CA ASP A 20 -12.58 -23.87 -18.07
C ASP A 20 -12.88 -22.41 -18.43
N THR A 21 -14.04 -22.21 -19.06
CA THR A 21 -14.54 -20.85 -19.37
C THR A 21 -15.05 -20.14 -18.14
N PRO A 22 -15.20 -18.79 -18.18
CA PRO A 22 -15.85 -18.06 -17.10
C PRO A 22 -17.24 -18.57 -16.76
N GLU A 23 -18.01 -19.00 -17.77
CA GLU A 23 -19.35 -19.57 -17.61
C GLU A 23 -19.30 -20.90 -16.87
N ALA A 24 -18.37 -21.80 -17.24
CA ALA A 24 -18.18 -23.08 -16.55
C ALA A 24 -17.77 -22.88 -15.09
N LEU A 25 -16.87 -21.93 -14.81
CA LEU A 25 -16.47 -21.58 -13.45
C LEU A 25 -17.63 -20.99 -12.65
N ASN A 26 -18.51 -20.20 -13.25
CA ASN A 26 -19.69 -19.67 -12.58
C ASN A 26 -20.70 -20.77 -12.28
N ALA A 27 -20.95 -21.68 -13.22
CA ALA A 27 -21.81 -22.85 -12.98
C ALA A 27 -21.26 -23.74 -11.85
N ALA A 28 -19.94 -23.94 -11.78
CA ALA A 28 -19.32 -24.65 -10.67
C ALA A 28 -19.52 -23.96 -9.31
N ARG A 29 -19.42 -22.61 -9.26
CA ARG A 29 -19.69 -21.83 -8.05
C ARG A 29 -21.13 -21.89 -7.58
N GLU A 30 -22.07 -22.01 -8.52
CA GLU A 30 -23.50 -22.15 -8.20
C GLU A 30 -23.84 -23.56 -7.73
N SER A 31 -23.18 -24.59 -8.26
CA SER A 31 -23.47 -25.99 -7.95
C SER A 31 -22.73 -26.56 -6.74
N ILE A 32 -21.54 -26.02 -6.43
CA ILE A 32 -20.67 -26.49 -5.35
C ILE A 32 -20.57 -25.41 -4.28
N ALA A 33 -21.02 -25.72 -3.07
CA ALA A 33 -20.93 -24.80 -1.95
C ALA A 33 -19.46 -24.46 -1.63
N ASN A 34 -19.16 -23.18 -1.54
CA ASN A 34 -17.79 -22.65 -1.30
C ASN A 34 -16.76 -23.13 -2.34
N PHE A 35 -17.18 -23.24 -3.62
CA PHE A 35 -16.29 -23.68 -4.68
C PHE A 35 -14.95 -22.94 -4.68
N GLN A 36 -13.88 -23.72 -4.62
CA GLN A 36 -12.50 -23.30 -4.91
C GLN A 36 -11.96 -24.24 -5.98
N TYR A 37 -11.09 -23.74 -6.83
CA TYR A 37 -10.41 -24.58 -7.80
C TYR A 37 -9.17 -25.18 -7.14
N ASP A 38 -9.31 -26.33 -6.51
CA ASP A 38 -8.31 -26.97 -5.64
C ASP A 38 -8.21 -28.50 -5.88
N ALA A 39 -7.47 -29.18 -5.03
CA ALA A 39 -7.27 -30.62 -5.10
C ALA A 39 -8.58 -31.44 -5.08
N SER A 40 -9.64 -30.93 -4.46
CA SER A 40 -10.92 -31.62 -4.32
C SER A 40 -11.83 -31.43 -5.54
N THR A 41 -11.68 -30.34 -6.28
CA THR A 41 -12.57 -29.95 -7.38
C THR A 41 -11.92 -30.07 -8.75
N ARG A 42 -10.59 -29.91 -8.86
CA ARG A 42 -9.87 -29.95 -10.15
C ARG A 42 -10.11 -31.22 -10.98
N GLY A 43 -10.40 -32.35 -10.32
CA GLY A 43 -10.76 -33.59 -10.99
C GLY A 43 -12.12 -33.62 -11.68
N GLN A 44 -12.97 -32.59 -11.46
CA GLN A 44 -14.28 -32.43 -12.08
C GLN A 44 -14.28 -31.32 -13.14
N MET A 45 -13.13 -30.68 -13.37
CA MET A 45 -12.96 -29.53 -14.24
C MET A 45 -12.23 -29.88 -15.53
N GLU A 46 -12.33 -29.03 -16.57
CA GLU A 46 -11.69 -29.26 -17.87
C GLU A 46 -10.22 -28.83 -17.86
N ASN A 47 -9.31 -29.75 -17.58
CA ASN A 47 -7.90 -29.45 -17.51
C ASN A 47 -7.02 -30.64 -17.97
N SER A 48 -5.72 -30.41 -18.08
CA SER A 48 -4.77 -31.43 -18.54
C SER A 48 -4.56 -32.61 -17.57
N LEU A 49 -5.17 -32.60 -16.41
CA LEU A 49 -5.18 -33.73 -15.48
C LEU A 49 -6.41 -34.64 -15.72
N THR A 50 -7.44 -34.16 -16.42
CA THR A 50 -8.71 -34.85 -16.68
C THR A 50 -8.90 -35.16 -18.16
N LEU A 51 -8.26 -34.42 -19.06
CA LEU A 51 -8.28 -34.62 -20.50
C LEU A 51 -7.11 -35.52 -20.95
N SER A 52 -7.24 -36.18 -22.11
CA SER A 52 -6.10 -36.90 -22.69
C SER A 52 -5.05 -35.94 -23.26
N ALA A 53 -3.81 -36.39 -23.37
CA ALA A 53 -2.72 -35.58 -23.93
C ALA A 53 -3.04 -35.10 -25.34
N GLU A 54 -3.61 -35.97 -26.17
CA GLU A 54 -4.02 -35.65 -27.53
C GLU A 54 -5.08 -34.55 -27.59
N GLU A 55 -6.06 -34.59 -26.68
CA GLU A 55 -7.09 -33.53 -26.61
C GLU A 55 -6.50 -32.20 -26.16
N VAL A 56 -5.59 -32.19 -25.18
CA VAL A 56 -4.88 -31.00 -24.74
C VAL A 56 -4.08 -30.37 -25.88
N GLU A 57 -3.30 -31.19 -26.61
CA GLU A 57 -2.52 -30.72 -27.76
C GLU A 57 -3.43 -30.20 -28.89
N ALA A 58 -4.54 -30.90 -29.19
CA ALA A 58 -5.51 -30.47 -30.20
C ALA A 58 -6.14 -29.12 -29.86
N ARG A 59 -6.51 -28.90 -28.60
CA ARG A 59 -7.05 -27.61 -28.13
C ARG A 59 -6.04 -26.47 -28.24
N ILE A 60 -4.81 -26.69 -27.82
CA ILE A 60 -3.72 -25.71 -27.95
C ILE A 60 -3.47 -25.40 -29.44
N ALA A 61 -3.38 -26.41 -30.30
CA ALA A 61 -3.14 -26.24 -31.72
C ALA A 61 -4.29 -25.50 -32.45
N ARG A 62 -5.51 -25.66 -31.95
CA ARG A 62 -6.72 -24.95 -32.45
C ARG A 62 -6.77 -23.51 -32.00
N GLY A 63 -5.97 -23.13 -30.99
CA GLY A 63 -5.92 -21.78 -30.44
C GLY A 63 -6.92 -21.52 -29.31
N ASP A 64 -7.41 -22.57 -28.64
CA ASP A 64 -8.28 -22.43 -27.49
C ASP A 64 -7.53 -21.67 -26.37
N GLN A 65 -8.23 -20.77 -25.73
CA GLN A 65 -7.68 -20.04 -24.58
C GLN A 65 -7.58 -20.96 -23.36
N TYR A 66 -6.49 -20.83 -22.65
CA TYR A 66 -6.26 -21.59 -21.42
C TYR A 66 -5.54 -20.73 -20.38
N VAL A 67 -5.58 -21.21 -19.16
CA VAL A 67 -4.74 -20.71 -18.07
C VAL A 67 -3.84 -21.84 -17.55
N VAL A 68 -2.70 -21.47 -16.97
CA VAL A 68 -1.86 -22.42 -16.24
C VAL A 68 -2.07 -22.21 -14.75
N ARG A 69 -2.42 -23.29 -14.05
CA ARG A 69 -2.64 -23.31 -12.61
C ARG A 69 -1.51 -24.01 -11.89
N PHE A 70 -1.14 -23.49 -10.73
CA PHE A 70 -0.23 -24.19 -9.83
C PHE A 70 -0.94 -25.40 -9.22
N LYS A 71 -0.30 -26.55 -9.24
CA LYS A 71 -0.84 -27.78 -8.68
C LYS A 71 -0.45 -27.91 -7.22
N ILE A 72 -1.35 -27.58 -6.32
CA ILE A 72 -1.11 -27.69 -4.88
C ILE A 72 -1.48 -29.09 -4.39
N GLU A 73 -0.56 -29.76 -3.71
CA GLU A 73 -0.86 -31.00 -3.03
C GLU A 73 -1.39 -30.69 -1.62
N PRO A 74 -2.54 -31.29 -1.22
CA PRO A 74 -3.16 -31.01 0.06
C PRO A 74 -2.46 -31.75 1.21
N GLY A 75 -2.63 -31.24 2.45
CA GLY A 75 -2.26 -31.95 3.68
C GLY A 75 -0.91 -31.57 4.25
N GLU A 76 -0.19 -30.60 3.69
CA GLU A 76 1.06 -30.07 4.22
C GLU A 76 0.80 -28.81 5.05
N ASP A 77 1.40 -28.72 6.23
CA ASP A 77 1.49 -27.48 7.00
C ASP A 77 2.62 -26.62 6.45
N VAL A 78 2.24 -25.55 5.73
CA VAL A 78 3.17 -24.63 5.11
C VAL A 78 3.54 -23.54 6.10
N HIS A 79 4.81 -23.46 6.47
CA HIS A 79 5.36 -22.46 7.36
C HIS A 79 5.82 -21.23 6.58
N VAL A 80 5.39 -20.05 7.03
CA VAL A 80 5.84 -18.75 6.56
C VAL A 80 6.53 -18.05 7.73
N ASP A 81 7.86 -18.00 7.71
CA ASP A 81 8.63 -17.24 8.71
C ASP A 81 8.55 -15.75 8.38
N ASP A 82 7.66 -15.05 9.09
CA ASP A 82 7.41 -13.64 8.90
C ASP A 82 8.05 -12.79 9.99
N LEU A 83 8.84 -11.80 9.59
CA LEU A 83 9.60 -10.95 10.52
C LEU A 83 8.74 -10.18 11.52
N ILE A 84 7.49 -9.91 11.17
CA ILE A 84 6.55 -9.16 12.01
C ILE A 84 5.55 -10.10 12.69
N ARG A 85 5.01 -11.06 11.92
CA ARG A 85 3.94 -11.97 12.40
C ARG A 85 4.45 -13.18 13.16
N GLY A 86 5.72 -13.53 12.96
CA GLY A 86 6.32 -14.77 13.43
C GLY A 86 6.01 -15.94 12.50
N ASP A 87 6.09 -17.15 13.00
CA ASP A 87 5.76 -18.35 12.22
C ASP A 87 4.25 -18.43 11.97
N VAL A 88 3.85 -18.22 10.71
CA VAL A 88 2.46 -18.36 10.26
C VAL A 88 2.32 -19.69 9.55
N VAL A 89 1.51 -20.59 10.12
CA VAL A 89 1.30 -21.93 9.60
C VAL A 89 -0.07 -22.02 8.95
N ILE A 90 -0.11 -22.43 7.68
CA ILE A 90 -1.36 -22.64 6.94
C ILE A 90 -1.30 -24.00 6.26
N ASN A 91 -2.32 -24.84 6.48
CA ASN A 91 -2.40 -26.13 5.83
C ASN A 91 -2.76 -25.98 4.35
N SER A 92 -2.01 -26.66 3.48
CA SER A 92 -2.17 -26.57 2.01
C SER A 92 -3.54 -27.05 1.50
N SER A 93 -4.27 -27.80 2.31
CA SER A 93 -5.63 -28.28 1.96
C SER A 93 -6.66 -27.16 1.79
N ILE A 94 -6.39 -25.95 2.33
CA ILE A 94 -7.29 -24.80 2.19
C ILE A 94 -6.87 -23.85 1.04
N LEU A 95 -5.77 -24.14 0.37
CA LEU A 95 -5.26 -23.34 -0.73
C LEU A 95 -5.87 -23.77 -2.05
N ASP A 96 -6.24 -22.81 -2.88
CA ASP A 96 -6.70 -23.05 -4.25
C ASP A 96 -5.55 -23.04 -5.25
N ASP A 97 -5.70 -23.80 -6.33
CA ASP A 97 -4.76 -23.86 -7.44
C ASP A 97 -4.79 -22.54 -8.23
N LYS A 98 -4.05 -21.56 -7.76
CA LYS A 98 -4.03 -20.21 -8.35
C LYS A 98 -3.57 -20.22 -9.79
N VAL A 99 -4.21 -19.40 -10.60
CA VAL A 99 -3.75 -19.12 -11.96
C VAL A 99 -2.39 -18.42 -11.90
N LEU A 100 -1.41 -18.97 -12.60
CA LEU A 100 -0.07 -18.41 -12.74
C LEU A 100 0.11 -17.66 -14.04
N TYR A 101 -0.55 -18.12 -15.12
CA TYR A 101 -0.36 -17.58 -16.47
C TYR A 101 -1.64 -17.69 -17.29
N LYS A 102 -1.86 -16.74 -18.19
CA LYS A 102 -2.99 -16.69 -19.10
C LYS A 102 -2.50 -16.69 -20.54
N SER A 103 -3.02 -17.62 -21.36
CA SER A 103 -2.65 -17.71 -22.78
C SER A 103 -3.20 -16.55 -23.61
N ALA A 104 -4.35 -15.98 -23.21
CA ALA A 104 -5.06 -14.94 -23.95
C ALA A 104 -4.25 -13.65 -24.11
N ASP A 105 -3.59 -13.20 -23.08
CA ASP A 105 -2.75 -11.99 -23.04
C ASP A 105 -1.25 -12.31 -22.97
N GLN A 106 -0.91 -13.59 -22.82
CA GLN A 106 0.46 -14.11 -22.66
C GLN A 106 1.18 -13.50 -21.44
N LEU A 107 0.41 -13.15 -20.41
CA LEU A 107 0.92 -12.51 -19.19
C LEU A 107 0.82 -13.44 -17.98
N PRO A 108 1.80 -13.34 -17.06
CA PRO A 108 1.68 -14.00 -15.76
C PRO A 108 0.64 -13.28 -14.91
N THR A 109 0.12 -13.98 -13.91
CA THR A 109 -0.55 -13.32 -12.79
C THR A 109 0.47 -12.77 -11.81
N TYR A 110 0.02 -11.94 -10.88
CA TYR A 110 0.87 -11.41 -9.81
C TYR A 110 1.64 -12.52 -9.08
N HIS A 111 0.99 -13.65 -8.80
CA HIS A 111 1.60 -14.73 -8.03
C HIS A 111 2.85 -15.34 -8.67
N LEU A 112 2.87 -15.48 -9.99
CA LEU A 112 4.08 -15.93 -10.68
C LEU A 112 5.06 -14.79 -10.90
N ALA A 113 4.55 -13.63 -11.34
CA ALA A 113 5.40 -12.49 -11.70
C ALA A 113 6.29 -12.07 -10.53
N ASN A 114 5.72 -11.88 -9.33
CA ASN A 114 6.49 -11.41 -8.19
C ASN A 114 7.56 -12.41 -7.75
N ILE A 115 7.27 -13.74 -7.78
CA ILE A 115 8.25 -14.77 -7.41
C ILE A 115 9.43 -14.79 -8.38
N VAL A 116 9.15 -14.72 -9.69
CA VAL A 116 10.18 -14.71 -10.73
C VAL A 116 11.01 -13.43 -10.67
N ASP A 117 10.35 -12.28 -10.53
CA ASP A 117 11.02 -10.98 -10.46
C ASP A 117 11.87 -10.87 -9.21
N ASP A 118 11.33 -11.23 -8.05
CA ASP A 118 12.05 -11.19 -6.78
C ASP A 118 13.29 -12.10 -6.82
N HIS A 119 13.18 -13.30 -7.40
CA HIS A 119 14.32 -14.20 -7.55
C HIS A 119 15.38 -13.63 -8.51
N LEU A 120 14.98 -13.17 -9.70
CA LEU A 120 15.91 -12.65 -10.71
C LEU A 120 16.55 -11.32 -10.31
N MET A 121 15.86 -10.53 -9.48
CA MET A 121 16.35 -9.26 -8.95
C MET A 121 17.08 -9.41 -7.61
N GLU A 122 17.24 -10.65 -7.13
CA GLU A 122 17.94 -10.96 -5.87
C GLU A 122 17.35 -10.20 -4.67
N ILE A 123 16.01 -10.09 -4.62
CA ILE A 123 15.30 -9.45 -3.52
C ILE A 123 15.49 -10.25 -2.24
N THR A 124 15.97 -9.59 -1.19
CA THR A 124 16.25 -10.22 0.11
C THR A 124 15.08 -10.16 1.08
N HIS A 125 14.21 -9.15 0.96
CA HIS A 125 13.07 -8.92 1.86
C HIS A 125 11.85 -8.48 1.06
N VAL A 126 10.72 -9.17 1.25
CA VAL A 126 9.41 -8.78 0.73
C VAL A 126 8.62 -8.12 1.85
N ILE A 127 8.52 -6.79 1.80
CA ILE A 127 7.79 -5.98 2.77
C ILE A 127 6.50 -5.49 2.12
N ARG A 128 5.34 -5.91 2.63
CA ARG A 128 4.04 -5.57 2.04
C ARG A 128 2.92 -5.58 3.08
N GLY A 129 1.72 -5.12 2.71
CA GLY A 129 0.57 -5.12 3.61
C GLY A 129 0.08 -6.54 3.94
N GLU A 130 -0.48 -6.71 5.12
CA GLU A 130 -0.97 -8.01 5.63
C GLU A 130 -2.12 -8.61 4.82
N GLU A 131 -2.76 -7.85 3.94
CA GLU A 131 -3.73 -8.38 2.97
C GLU A 131 -3.15 -9.44 2.05
N TRP A 132 -1.83 -9.49 1.91
CA TRP A 132 -1.11 -10.49 1.12
C TRP A 132 -0.67 -11.72 1.94
N LEU A 133 -0.83 -11.69 3.27
CA LEU A 133 -0.45 -12.80 4.14
C LEU A 133 -1.14 -14.13 3.76
N PRO A 134 -2.45 -14.15 3.39
CA PRO A 134 -3.09 -15.39 2.94
C PRO A 134 -2.49 -15.99 1.67
N SER A 135 -1.77 -15.21 0.86
CA SER A 135 -1.07 -15.69 -0.34
C SER A 135 0.37 -16.13 -0.08
N ALA A 136 0.93 -15.83 1.09
CA ALA A 136 2.32 -16.14 1.40
C ALA A 136 2.63 -17.65 1.37
N PRO A 137 1.76 -18.57 1.84
CA PRO A 137 1.99 -20.02 1.72
C PRO A 137 2.11 -20.48 0.27
N LEU A 138 1.27 -19.96 -0.62
CA LEU A 138 1.37 -20.22 -2.07
C LEU A 138 2.74 -19.77 -2.62
N HIS A 139 3.24 -18.62 -2.19
CA HIS A 139 4.54 -18.11 -2.61
C HIS A 139 5.67 -19.00 -2.11
N VAL A 140 5.63 -19.45 -0.85
CA VAL A 140 6.60 -20.42 -0.30
C VAL A 140 6.59 -21.72 -1.13
N LEU A 141 5.41 -22.23 -1.47
CA LEU A 141 5.28 -23.43 -2.31
C LEU A 141 5.85 -23.21 -3.71
N LEU A 142 5.67 -22.04 -4.31
CA LEU A 142 6.25 -21.69 -5.62
C LEU A 142 7.79 -21.62 -5.55
N TYR A 143 8.37 -20.98 -4.53
CA TYR A 143 9.84 -20.99 -4.34
C TYR A 143 10.38 -22.41 -4.23
N ARG A 144 9.71 -23.27 -3.46
CA ARG A 144 10.08 -24.71 -3.36
C ARG A 144 9.94 -25.43 -4.70
N ALA A 145 8.86 -25.15 -5.42
CA ALA A 145 8.61 -25.77 -6.72
C ALA A 145 9.68 -25.44 -7.75
N PHE A 146 10.23 -24.24 -7.72
CA PHE A 146 11.35 -23.84 -8.57
C PHE A 146 12.73 -24.30 -8.05
N GLY A 147 12.80 -24.89 -6.86
CA GLY A 147 14.08 -25.24 -6.23
C GLY A 147 14.84 -24.02 -5.68
N TRP A 148 14.15 -22.90 -5.42
CA TRP A 148 14.71 -21.62 -4.97
C TRP A 148 14.58 -21.39 -3.45
N THR A 149 14.48 -22.44 -2.68
CA THR A 149 14.32 -22.34 -1.22
C THR A 149 15.44 -21.54 -0.56
N ASP A 150 16.68 -21.73 -1.02
CA ASP A 150 17.87 -21.07 -0.45
C ASP A 150 17.97 -19.58 -0.81
N THR A 151 17.27 -19.15 -1.86
CA THR A 151 17.21 -17.75 -2.34
C THR A 151 15.87 -17.09 -2.06
N MET A 152 14.97 -17.79 -1.34
CA MET A 152 13.68 -17.23 -0.96
C MET A 152 13.87 -16.02 -0.05
N PRO A 153 13.24 -14.85 -0.36
CA PRO A 153 13.33 -13.67 0.47
C PRO A 153 12.67 -13.90 1.82
N ARG A 154 13.07 -13.13 2.82
CA ARG A 154 12.36 -13.04 4.09
C ARG A 154 11.08 -12.22 3.91
N PHE A 155 10.00 -12.63 4.55
CA PHE A 155 8.72 -11.93 4.48
C PHE A 155 8.49 -11.03 5.68
N ALA A 156 7.83 -9.89 5.44
CA ALA A 156 7.38 -8.98 6.48
C ALA A 156 6.02 -8.38 6.09
N HIS A 157 4.96 -8.82 6.76
CA HIS A 157 3.61 -8.33 6.50
C HIS A 157 3.24 -7.23 7.49
N LEU A 158 3.27 -5.98 6.98
CA LEU A 158 2.93 -4.77 7.72
C LEU A 158 1.44 -4.72 8.07
N PRO A 159 1.06 -4.11 9.21
CA PRO A 159 -0.33 -3.95 9.58
C PRO A 159 -1.08 -3.05 8.59
N LEU A 160 -2.41 -3.25 8.49
CA LEU A 160 -3.26 -2.38 7.71
C LEU A 160 -3.32 -0.97 8.31
N LEU A 161 -3.36 0.04 7.45
CA LEU A 161 -3.80 1.37 7.85
C LEU A 161 -5.32 1.39 7.94
N LEU A 162 -5.82 1.73 9.11
CA LEU A 162 -7.25 1.78 9.42
C LEU A 162 -7.76 3.22 9.31
N LYS A 163 -9.04 3.35 9.02
CA LYS A 163 -9.74 4.65 9.02
C LYS A 163 -9.60 5.33 10.38
N PRO A 164 -9.57 6.67 10.43
CA PRO A 164 -9.54 7.41 11.68
C PRO A 164 -10.77 7.12 12.56
N THR A 165 -11.90 6.84 11.92
CA THR A 165 -13.16 6.48 12.58
C THR A 165 -13.66 5.12 12.09
N GLY A 166 -14.14 4.27 13.01
CA GLY A 166 -14.59 2.92 12.69
C GLY A 166 -13.45 1.90 12.55
N ASN A 167 -13.74 0.73 11.95
CA ASN A 167 -12.86 -0.44 11.90
C ASN A 167 -12.56 -0.90 10.47
N GLY A 168 -12.58 -0.02 9.49
CA GLY A 168 -12.31 -0.38 8.08
C GLY A 168 -10.89 -0.04 7.66
N LYS A 169 -10.36 -0.76 6.64
CA LYS A 169 -9.13 -0.41 5.94
C LYS A 169 -9.26 0.98 5.34
N LEU A 170 -8.24 1.82 5.51
CA LEU A 170 -8.15 3.12 4.86
C LEU A 170 -8.02 2.93 3.35
N SER A 171 -8.82 3.68 2.60
CA SER A 171 -8.77 3.71 1.14
C SER A 171 -8.42 5.12 0.63
N LYS A 172 -7.95 5.22 -0.61
CA LYS A 172 -7.67 6.52 -1.24
C LYS A 172 -8.88 7.47 -1.23
N ARG A 173 -10.09 6.92 -1.41
CA ARG A 173 -11.35 7.70 -1.38
C ARG A 173 -11.71 8.25 0.00
N ASP A 174 -11.13 7.70 1.06
CA ASP A 174 -11.40 8.21 2.41
C ASP A 174 -10.67 9.54 2.64
N GLY A 175 -9.51 9.77 2.02
CA GLY A 175 -8.79 11.05 2.08
C GLY A 175 -9.63 12.20 1.56
N ASP A 176 -10.20 12.07 0.37
CA ASP A 176 -11.05 13.09 -0.25
C ASP A 176 -12.29 13.39 0.60
N LYS A 177 -12.90 12.35 1.20
CA LYS A 177 -14.09 12.49 2.05
C LYS A 177 -13.81 13.13 3.41
N LEU A 178 -12.63 12.88 3.97
CA LEU A 178 -12.26 13.30 5.32
C LEU A 178 -11.35 14.53 5.32
N GLY A 179 -10.97 15.02 4.13
CA GLY A 179 -10.22 16.27 3.94
C GLY A 179 -8.74 16.17 4.30
N PHE A 180 -8.12 15.01 4.09
CA PHE A 180 -6.68 14.86 4.24
C PHE A 180 -6.03 14.31 2.96
N PRO A 181 -4.78 14.72 2.63
CA PRO A 181 -4.10 14.26 1.43
C PRO A 181 -3.70 12.79 1.53
N VAL A 182 -3.70 12.09 0.38
CA VAL A 182 -3.26 10.70 0.25
C VAL A 182 -2.01 10.58 -0.61
N PHE A 183 -1.81 11.52 -1.53
CA PHE A 183 -0.67 11.54 -2.44
C PHE A 183 0.43 12.47 -1.93
N PRO A 184 1.70 12.22 -2.24
CA PRO A 184 2.79 13.14 -1.95
C PRO A 184 2.60 14.51 -2.62
N LEU A 185 2.14 14.49 -3.88
CA LEU A 185 1.84 15.64 -4.72
C LEU A 185 0.38 15.61 -5.15
N GLU A 186 -0.19 16.75 -5.51
CA GLU A 186 -1.52 16.83 -6.10
C GLU A 186 -1.59 15.95 -7.36
N TRP A 187 -2.66 15.17 -7.45
CA TRP A 187 -2.88 14.26 -8.56
C TRP A 187 -4.08 14.71 -9.40
N HIS A 188 -3.84 14.92 -10.70
CA HIS A 188 -4.86 15.21 -11.69
C HIS A 188 -5.17 13.96 -12.49
N ALA A 189 -6.36 13.39 -12.27
CA ALA A 189 -6.80 12.22 -13.01
C ALA A 189 -7.26 12.57 -14.43
N PRO A 190 -7.23 11.62 -15.39
CA PRO A 190 -7.66 11.87 -16.77
C PRO A 190 -9.13 12.29 -16.93
N ASP A 191 -9.99 11.97 -15.96
CA ASP A 191 -11.41 12.35 -15.89
C ASP A 191 -11.63 13.78 -15.34
N GLY A 192 -10.55 14.49 -15.00
CA GLY A 192 -10.59 15.84 -14.42
C GLY A 192 -10.73 15.88 -12.90
N THR A 193 -10.80 14.72 -12.22
CA THR A 193 -10.78 14.65 -10.75
C THR A 193 -9.40 15.08 -10.23
N VAL A 194 -9.40 15.93 -9.20
CA VAL A 194 -8.17 16.39 -8.53
C VAL A 194 -8.16 15.83 -7.10
N SER A 195 -7.07 15.15 -6.75
CA SER A 195 -6.82 14.68 -5.38
C SER A 195 -5.68 15.49 -4.77
N SER A 196 -5.88 15.99 -3.56
CA SER A 196 -4.89 16.82 -2.86
C SER A 196 -3.60 16.08 -2.54
N GLY A 197 -2.47 16.80 -2.65
CA GLY A 197 -1.15 16.32 -2.25
C GLY A 197 -0.72 16.84 -0.87
N TYR A 198 0.18 16.11 -0.21
CA TYR A 198 0.77 16.57 1.06
C TYR A 198 1.51 17.90 0.89
N ARG A 199 2.27 18.06 -0.21
CA ARG A 199 3.01 19.30 -0.50
C ARG A 199 2.07 20.48 -0.69
N GLU A 200 1.06 20.35 -1.53
CA GLU A 200 0.09 21.41 -1.83
C GLU A 200 -0.81 21.73 -0.63
N SER A 201 -0.99 20.75 0.27
CA SER A 201 -1.65 20.95 1.58
C SER A 201 -0.75 21.61 2.61
N GLY A 202 0.51 21.93 2.28
CA GLY A 202 1.43 22.66 3.14
C GLY A 202 2.17 21.83 4.20
N TYR A 203 2.20 20.51 4.06
CA TYR A 203 3.00 19.67 4.93
C TYR A 203 4.49 19.79 4.61
N LEU A 204 5.30 19.85 5.64
CA LEU A 204 6.75 19.80 5.54
C LEU A 204 7.19 18.33 5.28
N PRO A 205 8.12 18.07 4.35
CA PRO A 205 8.53 16.70 3.99
C PRO A 205 8.98 15.88 5.20
N GLN A 206 9.75 16.47 6.10
CA GLN A 206 10.25 15.82 7.31
C GLN A 206 9.11 15.41 8.25
N ALA A 207 8.08 16.26 8.39
CA ALA A 207 6.90 15.97 9.18
C ALA A 207 6.11 14.79 8.63
N VAL A 208 5.94 14.71 7.31
CA VAL A 208 5.26 13.59 6.64
C VAL A 208 6.03 12.30 6.87
N VAL A 209 7.34 12.29 6.64
CA VAL A 209 8.16 11.09 6.83
C VAL A 209 8.10 10.60 8.27
N ASN A 210 8.25 11.50 9.25
CA ASN A 210 8.21 11.12 10.66
C ASN A 210 6.82 10.62 11.08
N PHE A 211 5.75 11.27 10.64
CA PHE A 211 4.38 10.84 10.89
C PHE A 211 4.12 9.45 10.30
N LEU A 212 4.50 9.22 9.04
CA LEU A 212 4.31 7.92 8.36
C LEU A 212 5.14 6.81 8.99
N ALA A 213 6.37 7.10 9.45
CA ALA A 213 7.22 6.13 10.11
C ALA A 213 6.57 5.53 11.36
N LEU A 214 5.82 6.33 12.13
CA LEU A 214 5.14 5.88 13.34
C LEU A 214 3.78 5.21 13.09
N LEU A 215 3.35 5.09 11.82
CA LEU A 215 2.14 4.34 11.47
C LEU A 215 2.45 2.83 11.46
N GLY A 216 2.26 2.21 12.61
CA GLY A 216 2.48 0.77 12.78
C GLY A 216 3.90 0.38 13.19
N TRP A 217 4.76 1.33 13.48
CA TRP A 217 6.09 1.11 14.08
C TRP A 217 6.31 2.02 15.28
N ASN A 218 7.13 1.58 16.23
CA ASN A 218 7.50 2.37 17.41
C ASN A 218 8.96 2.08 17.78
N PRO A 219 9.81 3.11 18.06
CA PRO A 219 11.22 2.93 18.42
C PRO A 219 11.42 2.16 19.75
N GLY A 220 10.39 2.10 20.60
CA GLY A 220 10.46 1.48 21.91
C GLY A 220 10.73 2.47 23.04
N ASP A 221 10.68 3.77 22.75
CA ASP A 221 10.73 4.88 23.70
C ASP A 221 9.59 5.88 23.40
N ASP A 222 9.52 6.97 24.17
CA ASP A 222 8.47 7.99 24.05
C ASP A 222 8.83 9.11 23.04
N GLN A 223 9.93 8.97 22.29
CA GLN A 223 10.35 9.97 21.32
C GLN A 223 9.48 9.87 20.06
N GLU A 224 8.70 10.91 19.79
CA GLU A 224 7.86 10.99 18.59
C GLU A 224 8.49 11.83 17.48
N ILE A 225 9.17 12.93 17.82
CA ILE A 225 9.83 13.79 16.82
C ILE A 225 11.26 13.31 16.61
N MET A 226 11.54 12.89 15.39
CA MET A 226 12.82 12.30 14.99
C MET A 226 13.28 12.81 13.63
N SER A 227 14.53 13.19 13.53
CA SER A 227 15.18 13.45 12.25
C SER A 227 15.26 12.18 11.39
N MET A 228 15.55 12.32 10.10
CA MET A 228 15.76 11.17 9.22
C MET A 228 16.89 10.26 9.73
N ASP A 229 17.99 10.83 10.21
CA ASP A 229 19.12 10.06 10.72
C ASP A 229 18.76 9.27 11.99
N GLU A 230 17.96 9.87 12.89
CA GLU A 230 17.44 9.17 14.07
C GLU A 230 16.45 8.07 13.70
N LEU A 231 15.58 8.30 12.72
CA LEU A 231 14.68 7.28 12.20
C LEU A 231 15.45 6.09 11.61
N ILE A 232 16.47 6.35 10.80
CA ILE A 232 17.34 5.31 10.21
C ILE A 232 18.06 4.54 11.30
N ALA A 233 18.61 5.23 12.31
CA ALA A 233 19.35 4.59 13.39
C ALA A 233 18.48 3.72 14.31
N LYS A 234 17.20 4.10 14.51
CA LYS A 234 16.27 3.41 15.41
C LYS A 234 15.41 2.36 14.72
N PHE A 235 15.26 2.44 13.38
CA PHE A 235 14.35 1.58 12.65
C PHE A 235 14.76 0.12 12.77
N ASP A 236 13.80 -0.70 13.20
CA ASP A 236 13.89 -2.14 13.27
C ASP A 236 12.54 -2.73 12.84
N LEU A 237 12.55 -3.51 11.78
CA LEU A 237 11.35 -4.12 11.20
C LEU A 237 10.62 -5.04 12.21
N THR A 238 11.36 -5.65 13.14
CA THR A 238 10.78 -6.52 14.18
C THR A 238 9.96 -5.75 15.21
N LYS A 239 10.12 -4.42 15.29
CA LYS A 239 9.33 -3.53 16.15
C LYS A 239 8.04 -3.03 15.50
N CYS A 240 7.73 -3.48 14.28
CA CYS A 240 6.45 -3.18 13.66
C CYS A 240 5.31 -3.86 14.42
N SER A 241 4.20 -3.14 14.59
CA SER A 241 3.00 -3.65 15.26
C SER A 241 2.33 -4.76 14.44
N LYS A 242 1.77 -5.75 15.14
CA LYS A 242 0.87 -6.74 14.52
C LYS A 242 -0.55 -6.23 14.36
N ALA A 243 -0.95 -5.21 15.14
CA ALA A 243 -2.28 -4.60 15.08
C ALA A 243 -2.34 -3.50 14.03
N GLY A 244 -3.50 -3.36 13.38
CA GLY A 244 -3.73 -2.27 12.43
C GLY A 244 -3.52 -0.89 13.06
N ALA A 245 -2.89 0.02 12.32
CA ALA A 245 -2.59 1.37 12.75
C ALA A 245 -3.70 2.33 12.30
N LYS A 246 -4.33 3.05 13.24
CA LYS A 246 -5.29 4.10 12.89
C LYS A 246 -4.56 5.30 12.28
N PHE A 247 -5.05 5.74 11.12
CA PHE A 247 -4.53 6.94 10.46
C PHE A 247 -5.17 8.18 11.09
N ASP A 248 -4.49 8.74 12.10
CA ASP A 248 -4.92 9.97 12.76
C ASP A 248 -4.34 11.18 12.03
N TYR A 249 -5.11 11.78 11.12
CA TYR A 249 -4.68 12.97 10.38
C TYR A 249 -4.53 14.20 11.27
N VAL A 250 -5.21 14.27 12.42
CA VAL A 250 -5.05 15.36 13.39
C VAL A 250 -3.68 15.26 14.06
N LYS A 251 -3.22 14.04 14.33
CA LYS A 251 -1.84 13.82 14.77
C LYS A 251 -0.84 14.21 13.68
N GLY A 252 -1.18 14.02 12.40
CA GLY A 252 -0.38 14.53 11.27
C GLY A 252 -0.22 16.05 11.30
N TRP A 253 -1.27 16.80 11.66
CA TRP A 253 -1.17 18.26 11.85
C TRP A 253 -0.24 18.62 13.01
N TRP A 254 -0.29 17.87 14.10
CA TRP A 254 0.62 18.07 15.23
C TRP A 254 2.09 17.84 14.82
N PHE A 255 2.38 16.78 14.08
CA PHE A 255 3.73 16.58 13.53
C PHE A 255 4.17 17.77 12.68
N ASN A 256 3.33 18.22 11.76
CA ASN A 256 3.67 19.36 10.90
C ASN A 256 3.95 20.62 11.71
N ARG A 257 3.17 20.85 12.76
CA ARG A 257 3.36 21.98 13.69
C ARG A 257 4.72 21.90 14.39
N GLU A 258 5.10 20.76 14.95
CA GLU A 258 6.38 20.64 15.67
C GLU A 258 7.58 20.94 14.73
N TYR A 259 7.54 20.45 13.50
CA TYR A 259 8.54 20.80 12.49
C TYR A 259 8.47 22.27 12.06
N LEU A 260 7.28 22.83 11.91
CA LEU A 260 7.10 24.26 11.57
C LEU A 260 7.68 25.15 12.68
N LEU A 261 7.48 24.81 13.95
CA LEU A 261 8.05 25.56 15.07
C LEU A 261 9.58 25.46 15.13
N ALA A 262 10.13 24.31 14.81
CA ALA A 262 11.58 24.07 14.83
C ALA A 262 12.30 24.68 13.62
N THR A 263 11.59 24.91 12.50
CA THR A 263 12.17 25.47 11.29
C THR A 263 12.36 26.99 11.42
N PRO A 264 13.54 27.54 11.08
CA PRO A 264 13.76 28.97 11.03
C PRO A 264 12.76 29.67 10.13
N ALA A 265 12.19 30.78 10.58
CA ALA A 265 11.12 31.48 9.85
C ALA A 265 11.54 31.91 8.44
N ILE A 266 12.82 32.23 8.24
CA ILE A 266 13.35 32.63 6.92
C ILE A 266 13.29 31.47 5.91
N GLU A 267 13.40 30.23 6.35
CA GLU A 267 13.28 29.04 5.50
C GLU A 267 11.81 28.76 5.11
N LEU A 268 10.86 29.16 5.97
CA LEU A 268 9.43 29.08 5.73
C LEU A 268 8.89 30.26 4.94
N ALA A 269 9.64 31.36 4.86
CA ALA A 269 9.20 32.61 4.23
C ALA A 269 8.76 32.48 2.77
N PRO A 270 9.43 31.69 1.90
CA PRO A 270 8.97 31.48 0.53
C PRO A 270 7.54 30.94 0.46
N ALA A 271 7.17 30.00 1.33
CA ALA A 271 5.82 29.43 1.35
C ALA A 271 4.77 30.49 1.78
N LEU A 272 5.08 31.38 2.72
CA LEU A 272 4.16 32.48 3.06
C LEU A 272 4.07 33.50 1.95
N VAL A 273 5.15 33.80 1.23
CA VAL A 273 5.13 34.68 0.06
C VAL A 273 4.19 34.14 -1.01
N GLU A 274 4.21 32.83 -1.28
CA GLU A 274 3.30 32.18 -2.21
C GLU A 274 1.83 32.27 -1.77
N VAL A 275 1.56 32.01 -0.47
CA VAL A 275 0.21 32.18 0.09
C VAL A 275 -0.29 33.61 -0.06
N LEU A 276 0.54 34.61 0.25
CA LEU A 276 0.20 36.02 0.14
C LEU A 276 -0.03 36.43 -1.33
N ALA A 277 0.75 35.88 -2.27
CA ALA A 277 0.58 36.15 -3.70
C ALA A 277 -0.78 35.69 -4.22
N GLN A 278 -1.35 34.59 -3.69
CA GLN A 278 -2.71 34.13 -4.02
C GLN A 278 -3.78 35.15 -3.58
N HIS A 279 -3.46 36.02 -2.64
CA HIS A 279 -4.31 37.12 -2.17
C HIS A 279 -3.91 38.49 -2.77
N ASN A 280 -3.12 38.50 -3.87
CA ASN A 280 -2.62 39.71 -4.55
C ASN A 280 -1.71 40.58 -3.67
N ILE A 281 -1.02 40.01 -2.70
CA ILE A 281 -0.09 40.70 -1.82
C ILE A 281 1.34 40.36 -2.22
N THR A 282 2.14 41.39 -2.47
CA THR A 282 3.57 41.25 -2.72
C THR A 282 4.34 41.62 -1.43
N THR A 283 5.27 40.78 -1.01
CA THR A 283 6.10 41.00 0.18
C THR A 283 7.50 40.46 -0.03
N THR A 284 8.44 40.84 0.84
CA THR A 284 9.80 40.28 0.85
C THR A 284 9.88 39.06 1.78
N PRO A 285 10.84 38.14 1.56
CA PRO A 285 11.05 37.03 2.45
C PRO A 285 11.31 37.44 3.90
N GLU A 286 12.05 38.52 4.12
CA GLU A 286 12.39 39.01 5.47
C GLU A 286 11.11 39.47 6.22
N ARG A 287 10.20 40.19 5.53
CA ARG A 287 8.93 40.59 6.12
C ARG A 287 8.01 39.39 6.37
N ALA A 288 7.98 38.43 5.46
CA ALA A 288 7.25 37.18 5.64
C ALA A 288 7.79 36.38 6.84
N ALA A 289 9.11 36.30 7.02
CA ALA A 289 9.75 35.65 8.15
C ALA A 289 9.36 36.32 9.48
N ALA A 290 9.38 37.64 9.54
CA ALA A 290 8.96 38.39 10.75
C ALA A 290 7.48 38.12 11.13
N VAL A 291 6.59 38.00 10.13
CA VAL A 291 5.18 37.64 10.35
C VAL A 291 5.06 36.19 10.85
N ILE A 292 5.81 35.25 10.29
CA ILE A 292 5.84 33.84 10.72
C ILE A 292 6.26 33.78 12.19
N ASP A 293 7.35 34.40 12.58
CA ASP A 293 7.84 34.38 13.98
C ASP A 293 6.82 34.98 14.96
N MET A 294 6.08 36.00 14.55
CA MET A 294 5.04 36.61 15.38
C MET A 294 3.81 35.69 15.57
N LEU A 295 3.46 34.88 14.57
CA LEU A 295 2.15 34.21 14.50
C LEU A 295 2.20 32.67 14.58
N LYS A 296 3.33 32.03 14.32
CA LYS A 296 3.42 30.54 14.26
C LYS A 296 3.02 29.83 15.56
N THR A 297 2.97 30.51 16.67
CA THR A 297 2.54 29.97 17.97
C THR A 297 1.05 30.22 18.30
N LYS A 298 0.33 30.91 17.42
CA LYS A 298 -1.08 31.29 17.63
C LYS A 298 -2.04 30.15 17.28
N ASN A 299 -3.32 30.39 17.58
CA ASN A 299 -4.41 29.51 17.18
C ASN A 299 -5.12 30.07 15.94
N VAL A 300 -5.64 29.18 15.13
CA VAL A 300 -6.46 29.48 13.94
C VAL A 300 -7.79 28.74 14.03
N GLU A 301 -8.83 29.32 13.45
CA GLU A 301 -10.11 28.67 13.28
C GLU A 301 -10.13 27.84 11.98
N TYR A 302 -10.73 26.68 12.01
CA TYR A 302 -10.93 25.84 10.86
C TYR A 302 -12.32 25.17 10.89
N VAL A 303 -12.82 24.78 9.74
CA VAL A 303 -14.07 24.02 9.64
C VAL A 303 -13.70 22.53 9.66
N ASP A 304 -14.21 21.83 10.65
CA ASP A 304 -14.01 20.40 10.80
C ASP A 304 -14.82 19.65 9.73
N ALA A 305 -14.12 18.90 8.89
CA ALA A 305 -14.70 18.23 7.72
C ALA A 305 -15.76 17.17 8.08
N GLN A 306 -15.71 16.61 9.29
CA GLN A 306 -16.67 15.58 9.73
C GLN A 306 -17.94 16.17 10.32
N SER A 307 -17.81 17.23 11.12
CA SER A 307 -18.95 17.83 11.83
C SER A 307 -19.50 19.08 11.18
N GLY A 308 -18.77 19.69 10.24
CA GLY A 308 -19.11 20.98 9.63
C GLY A 308 -19.01 22.17 10.62
N GLN A 309 -18.52 21.93 11.83
CA GLN A 309 -18.41 22.96 12.87
C GLN A 309 -17.09 23.71 12.81
N THR A 310 -17.12 25.00 13.12
CA THR A 310 -15.90 25.78 13.31
C THR A 310 -15.26 25.41 14.64
N LYS A 311 -14.00 24.99 14.57
CA LYS A 311 -13.15 24.62 15.72
C LYS A 311 -11.87 25.44 15.72
N LYS A 312 -11.16 25.47 16.86
CA LYS A 312 -9.84 26.09 16.98
C LYS A 312 -8.75 25.04 17.08
N ARG A 313 -7.65 25.27 16.39
CA ARG A 313 -6.40 24.53 16.54
C ARG A 313 -5.19 25.45 16.53
N ASN A 314 -4.05 24.96 16.96
CA ASN A 314 -2.80 25.67 16.77
C ASN A 314 -2.46 25.81 15.28
N VAL A 315 -1.77 26.89 14.91
CA VAL A 315 -1.15 27.01 13.58
C VAL A 315 -0.29 25.78 13.32
N SER A 316 -0.60 25.07 12.26
CA SER A 316 0.07 23.82 11.86
C SER A 316 0.65 23.88 10.44
N PHE A 317 0.21 24.85 9.65
CA PHE A 317 0.63 25.07 8.27
C PHE A 317 0.97 26.54 8.05
N VAL A 318 1.85 26.84 7.08
CA VAL A 318 2.15 28.23 6.72
C VAL A 318 0.91 28.95 6.19
N SER A 319 0.03 28.25 5.48
CA SER A 319 -1.24 28.79 4.98
C SER A 319 -2.21 29.20 6.08
N ASP A 320 -2.11 28.64 7.30
CA ASP A 320 -2.91 29.03 8.46
C ASP A 320 -2.64 30.46 8.91
N LEU A 321 -1.51 31.02 8.51
CA LEU A 321 -1.11 32.37 8.91
C LEU A 321 -1.91 33.45 8.20
N TRP A 322 -2.47 33.18 7.01
CA TRP A 322 -3.19 34.17 6.24
C TRP A 322 -4.32 34.86 7.02
N PRO A 323 -5.30 34.15 7.58
CA PRO A 323 -6.37 34.79 8.35
C PRO A 323 -5.92 35.49 9.63
N LEU A 324 -4.67 35.28 10.03
CA LEU A 324 -4.07 35.89 11.22
C LEU A 324 -3.19 37.10 10.88
N CYS A 325 -2.80 37.26 9.62
CA CYS A 325 -1.82 38.30 9.21
C CYS A 325 -2.33 39.26 8.14
N ASP A 326 -3.58 39.19 7.71
CA ASP A 326 -4.16 40.05 6.72
C ASP A 326 -4.00 41.53 7.09
N PHE A 327 -4.21 41.87 8.37
CA PHE A 327 -4.01 43.24 8.91
C PHE A 327 -2.56 43.76 8.83
N CYS A 328 -1.58 42.88 8.66
CA CYS A 328 -0.18 43.24 8.43
C CYS A 328 0.07 43.83 7.03
N PHE A 329 -0.83 43.52 6.11
CA PHE A 329 -0.65 43.76 4.65
C PHE A 329 -1.78 44.57 4.04
N VAL A 330 -2.99 44.48 4.60
CA VAL A 330 -4.20 45.14 4.11
C VAL A 330 -4.63 46.20 5.14
N ALA A 331 -4.84 47.43 4.69
CA ALA A 331 -5.34 48.48 5.59
C ALA A 331 -6.77 48.13 6.04
N PRO A 332 -7.11 48.33 7.32
CA PRO A 332 -8.47 48.17 7.78
C PRO A 332 -9.40 49.11 7.03
N THR A 333 -10.50 48.54 6.51
CA THR A 333 -11.57 49.29 5.81
C THR A 333 -12.52 49.95 6.79
#